data_e87f5406ab2181cdfc48921f6e8155cd
#
_entry.id   e87f5406ab2181cdfc48921f6e8155cd
#
_cell.length_a   1.000
_cell.length_b   1.000
_cell.length_c   1.000
_cell.angle_alpha   90.00
_cell.angle_beta   90.00
_cell.angle_gamma   90.00
#
_symmetry.space_group_name_H-M   'P 1'
#
loop_
_entity.id
_entity.type
_entity.pdbx_description
1 polymer ?
#
loop_
_entity_poly.entity_id
_entity_poly.type
_entity_poly.pdbx_seq_one_letter_code
_entity_poly.pdbx_strand_id
1 'polypeptide(L)'
;MTAGVITVGGKKYAVGLYWEVSDSTNAARAARQAAAQSEPKADFYCVRAGNNKGRAPQFGLGDEKLGHKWGMPTAAATLANRQPGSWAGVFVVPEGVWFIEVRDDLIAPEGDVLFADEAEAMGRLQETSARGGLERIYAPASWAIPGAEASSLASLLSGKADVRLTPVKIPKKVIMAVLILVIIVIMNMREAEQERQQAEERAQQAEMMRRQSEEKARLEEEERKRRLQQQALQAPTFQRTWEQ
;
A
#
# COMPACT_ATOMS: atom_id res chain seq x y z
N MET A 1 -19.17 -26.51 -5.66
CA MET A 1 -17.90 -25.78 -5.35
C MET A 1 -18.22 -24.88 -4.17
N THR A 2 -17.55 -25.07 -3.07
CA THR A 2 -17.69 -24.22 -1.88
C THR A 2 -17.15 -22.82 -2.23
N ALA A 3 -17.91 -21.79 -1.91
CA ALA A 3 -17.46 -20.42 -2.10
C ALA A 3 -16.27 -20.14 -1.15
N GLY A 4 -15.23 -19.44 -1.62
CA GLY A 4 -14.09 -19.06 -0.78
C GLY A 4 -14.22 -17.65 -0.19
N VAL A 5 -15.42 -17.10 -0.13
CA VAL A 5 -15.67 -15.73 0.32
C VAL A 5 -16.88 -15.71 1.27
N ILE A 6 -16.72 -15.00 2.38
CA ILE A 6 -17.80 -14.72 3.33
C ILE A 6 -18.04 -13.23 3.47
N THR A 7 -19.26 -12.86 3.81
CA THR A 7 -19.67 -11.46 4.05
C THR A 7 -19.95 -11.24 5.54
N VAL A 8 -19.18 -10.34 6.16
CA VAL A 8 -19.30 -10.01 7.58
C VAL A 8 -19.37 -8.49 7.75
N GLY A 9 -20.47 -7.98 8.31
CA GLY A 9 -20.66 -6.54 8.50
C GLY A 9 -20.57 -5.73 7.20
N GLY A 10 -21.04 -6.28 6.08
CA GLY A 10 -20.98 -5.65 4.75
C GLY A 10 -19.61 -5.71 4.07
N LYS A 11 -18.59 -6.31 4.70
CA LYS A 11 -17.25 -6.51 4.13
C LYS A 11 -17.06 -7.95 3.69
N LYS A 12 -16.38 -8.14 2.55
CA LYS A 12 -16.01 -9.46 2.05
C LYS A 12 -14.64 -9.87 2.54
N TYR A 13 -14.54 -11.14 2.98
CA TYR A 13 -13.31 -11.76 3.45
C TYR A 13 -13.04 -13.05 2.68
N ALA A 14 -11.79 -13.31 2.34
CA ALA A 14 -11.37 -14.59 1.80
C ALA A 14 -11.27 -15.61 2.95
N VAL A 15 -11.78 -16.81 2.67
CA VAL A 15 -11.75 -18.00 3.52
C VAL A 15 -11.45 -19.23 2.64
N GLY A 16 -11.17 -20.37 3.25
CA GLY A 16 -10.84 -21.59 2.50
C GLY A 16 -9.47 -21.52 1.83
N LEU A 17 -8.53 -20.80 2.46
CA LEU A 17 -7.14 -20.80 2.00
C LEU A 17 -6.40 -22.03 2.51
N TYR A 18 -5.50 -22.54 1.71
CA TYR A 18 -4.55 -23.56 2.13
C TYR A 18 -3.38 -22.91 2.87
N TRP A 19 -3.15 -23.29 4.13
CA TRP A 19 -2.18 -22.68 5.01
C TRP A 19 -0.95 -23.55 5.19
N GLU A 20 0.23 -22.94 5.05
CA GLU A 20 1.53 -23.56 5.31
C GLU A 20 2.42 -22.68 6.21
N VAL A 21 3.29 -23.32 6.99
CA VAL A 21 4.35 -22.66 7.74
C VAL A 21 5.54 -22.43 6.81
N SER A 22 6.11 -21.24 6.86
CA SER A 22 7.28 -20.90 6.06
C SER A 22 8.56 -21.15 6.82
N ASP A 23 9.41 -22.04 6.32
CA ASP A 23 10.78 -22.23 6.84
C ASP A 23 11.75 -21.13 6.39
N SER A 24 11.30 -20.28 5.45
CA SER A 24 12.10 -19.20 4.88
C SER A 24 11.86 -17.89 5.62
N THR A 25 12.92 -17.12 5.84
CA THR A 25 12.84 -15.73 6.30
C THR A 25 12.06 -14.84 5.34
N ASN A 26 11.98 -15.21 4.06
CA ASN A 26 11.17 -14.54 3.04
C ASN A 26 9.91 -15.36 2.72
N ALA A 27 8.93 -15.32 3.62
CA ALA A 27 7.66 -16.04 3.46
C ALA A 27 6.89 -15.67 2.18
N ALA A 28 7.02 -14.44 1.66
CA ALA A 28 6.38 -14.04 0.41
C ALA A 28 7.00 -14.73 -0.82
N ARG A 29 8.30 -15.03 -0.79
CA ARG A 29 8.97 -15.80 -1.83
C ARG A 29 8.55 -17.28 -1.76
N ALA A 30 8.53 -17.84 -0.56
CA ALA A 30 8.07 -19.21 -0.31
C ALA A 30 6.62 -19.39 -0.80
N ALA A 31 5.72 -18.46 -0.45
CA ALA A 31 4.33 -18.48 -0.88
C ALA A 31 4.18 -18.49 -2.41
N ARG A 32 4.93 -17.63 -3.12
CA ARG A 32 4.90 -17.61 -4.60
C ARG A 32 5.41 -18.90 -5.22
N GLN A 33 6.42 -19.48 -4.63
CA GLN A 33 6.98 -20.76 -5.10
C GLN A 33 5.99 -21.90 -4.86
N ALA A 34 5.40 -22.00 -3.68
CA ALA A 34 4.35 -22.95 -3.34
C ALA A 34 3.13 -22.81 -4.27
N ALA A 35 2.66 -21.57 -4.49
CA ALA A 35 1.55 -21.29 -5.41
C ALA A 35 1.83 -21.69 -6.87
N ALA A 36 3.09 -21.63 -7.31
CA ALA A 36 3.47 -22.07 -8.65
C ALA A 36 3.52 -23.61 -8.77
N GLN A 37 3.68 -24.31 -7.64
CA GLN A 37 3.79 -25.78 -7.56
C GLN A 37 2.48 -26.46 -7.14
N SER A 38 1.52 -25.71 -6.59
CA SER A 38 0.21 -26.24 -6.16
C SER A 38 -0.61 -26.76 -7.35
N GLU A 39 -1.45 -27.77 -7.10
CA GLU A 39 -2.39 -28.31 -8.08
C GLU A 39 -3.82 -28.31 -7.49
N PRO A 40 -4.74 -27.48 -8.03
CA PRO A 40 -4.52 -26.47 -9.08
C PRO A 40 -3.61 -25.33 -8.63
N LYS A 41 -2.97 -24.61 -9.58
CA LYS A 41 -2.12 -23.47 -9.28
C LYS A 41 -2.92 -22.36 -8.60
N ALA A 42 -2.40 -21.87 -7.49
CA ALA A 42 -3.01 -20.75 -6.79
C ALA A 42 -2.77 -19.43 -7.52
N ASP A 43 -3.79 -18.56 -7.52
CA ASP A 43 -3.74 -17.25 -8.16
C ASP A 43 -3.28 -16.16 -7.18
N PHE A 44 -3.57 -16.37 -5.90
CA PHE A 44 -3.27 -15.42 -4.81
C PHE A 44 -2.54 -16.09 -3.68
N TYR A 45 -1.81 -15.30 -2.93
CA TYR A 45 -1.23 -15.67 -1.64
C TYR A 45 -1.40 -14.53 -0.64
N CYS A 46 -1.31 -14.87 0.62
CA CYS A 46 -1.12 -13.90 1.69
C CYS A 46 -0.03 -14.38 2.64
N VAL A 47 0.55 -13.47 3.42
CA VAL A 47 1.57 -13.80 4.41
C VAL A 47 1.10 -13.31 5.78
N ARG A 48 1.06 -14.20 6.74
CA ARG A 48 0.94 -13.90 8.15
C ARG A 48 2.33 -13.91 8.76
N ALA A 49 2.82 -12.73 9.15
CA ALA A 49 4.17 -12.58 9.69
C ALA A 49 4.35 -13.41 10.99
N GLY A 50 5.55 -13.89 11.22
CA GLY A 50 5.96 -14.42 12.52
C GLY A 50 5.84 -13.35 13.62
N ASN A 51 5.99 -13.73 14.87
CA ASN A 51 5.98 -12.81 16.00
C ASN A 51 7.21 -12.95 16.89
N ASN A 52 7.42 -11.98 17.77
CA ASN A 52 8.56 -11.99 18.72
C ASN A 52 8.47 -13.07 19.80
N LYS A 53 7.36 -13.84 19.83
CA LYS A 53 7.13 -14.95 20.76
C LYS A 53 7.50 -16.31 20.16
N GLY A 54 8.18 -16.35 19.01
CA GLY A 54 8.65 -17.57 18.37
C GLY A 54 7.69 -18.19 17.35
N ARG A 55 6.51 -17.58 17.06
CA ARG A 55 5.65 -18.06 15.98
C ARG A 55 6.35 -17.90 14.63
N ALA A 56 6.47 -18.99 13.89
CA ALA A 56 6.95 -18.95 12.52
C ALA A 56 5.99 -18.18 11.58
N PRO A 57 6.48 -17.55 10.51
CA PRO A 57 5.62 -16.98 9.50
C PRO A 57 4.82 -18.08 8.78
N GLN A 58 3.58 -17.76 8.41
CA GLN A 58 2.71 -18.62 7.59
C GLN A 58 2.32 -17.91 6.31
N PHE A 59 1.98 -18.68 5.30
CA PHE A 59 1.31 -18.15 4.13
C PHE A 59 0.05 -18.98 3.81
N GLY A 60 -0.94 -18.30 3.25
CA GLY A 60 -2.16 -18.92 2.75
C GLY A 60 -2.23 -18.77 1.24
N LEU A 61 -2.67 -19.82 0.55
CA LEU A 61 -2.86 -19.87 -0.91
C LEU A 61 -4.34 -19.76 -1.26
N GLY A 62 -4.67 -18.95 -2.25
CA GLY A 62 -6.04 -18.68 -2.69
C GLY A 62 -6.22 -18.83 -4.19
N ASP A 63 -7.46 -19.14 -4.63
CA ASP A 63 -7.84 -19.40 -6.02
C ASP A 63 -8.95 -18.41 -6.45
N GLU A 64 -8.81 -17.83 -7.64
CA GLU A 64 -9.82 -16.94 -8.24
C GLU A 64 -11.16 -17.65 -8.48
N LYS A 65 -11.14 -18.95 -8.76
CA LYS A 65 -12.36 -19.76 -8.95
C LYS A 65 -13.22 -19.87 -7.70
N LEU A 66 -12.63 -19.69 -6.51
CA LEU A 66 -13.33 -19.62 -5.24
C LEU A 66 -13.90 -18.22 -4.94
N GLY A 67 -13.68 -17.25 -5.83
CA GLY A 67 -14.11 -15.87 -5.68
C GLY A 67 -13.10 -14.96 -4.99
N HIS A 68 -11.90 -15.46 -4.71
CA HIS A 68 -10.82 -14.66 -4.14
C HIS A 68 -10.39 -13.56 -5.10
N LYS A 69 -10.01 -12.38 -4.54
CA LYS A 69 -9.60 -11.21 -5.32
C LYS A 69 -8.40 -10.51 -4.70
N TRP A 70 -7.61 -9.86 -5.51
CA TRP A 70 -6.52 -9.00 -5.04
C TRP A 70 -6.99 -7.96 -4.03
N GLY A 71 -6.24 -7.80 -2.95
CA GLY A 71 -6.53 -6.86 -1.87
C GLY A 71 -7.63 -7.30 -0.91
N MET A 72 -8.30 -8.42 -1.17
CA MET A 72 -9.33 -8.97 -0.27
C MET A 72 -8.69 -9.35 1.08
N PRO A 73 -9.25 -8.92 2.22
CA PRO A 73 -8.77 -9.33 3.54
C PRO A 73 -9.04 -10.82 3.77
N THR A 74 -8.16 -11.50 4.49
CA THR A 74 -8.33 -12.90 4.88
C THR A 74 -8.95 -12.98 6.28
N ALA A 75 -10.04 -13.74 6.44
CA ALA A 75 -10.70 -13.89 7.74
C ALA A 75 -9.82 -14.64 8.74
N ALA A 76 -9.27 -15.79 8.31
CA ALA A 76 -8.47 -16.65 9.17
C ALA A 76 -7.25 -15.95 9.76
N ALA A 77 -6.41 -15.29 8.92
CA ALA A 77 -5.25 -14.58 9.44
C ALA A 77 -5.61 -13.37 10.30
N THR A 78 -6.69 -12.64 9.94
CA THR A 78 -7.16 -11.50 10.73
C THR A 78 -7.59 -11.96 12.11
N LEU A 79 -8.33 -13.05 12.20
CA LEU A 79 -8.82 -13.58 13.47
C LEU A 79 -7.70 -14.20 14.30
N ALA A 80 -6.83 -15.01 13.67
CA ALA A 80 -5.69 -15.63 14.34
C ALA A 80 -4.65 -14.61 14.86
N ASN A 81 -4.54 -13.44 14.26
CA ASN A 81 -3.69 -12.37 14.80
C ASN A 81 -4.27 -11.71 16.06
N ARG A 82 -5.57 -11.79 16.26
CA ARG A 82 -6.28 -11.17 17.40
C ARG A 82 -6.54 -12.14 18.54
N GLN A 83 -6.63 -13.41 18.22
CA GLN A 83 -6.91 -14.48 19.17
C GLN A 83 -5.70 -15.40 19.27
N PRO A 84 -4.76 -15.15 20.21
CA PRO A 84 -3.59 -15.99 20.39
C PRO A 84 -3.96 -17.33 21.04
N GLY A 85 -3.06 -18.32 20.94
CA GLY A 85 -3.21 -19.65 21.55
C GLY A 85 -3.83 -20.67 20.61
N SER A 86 -4.31 -21.76 21.21
CA SER A 86 -4.91 -22.89 20.49
C SER A 86 -6.43 -22.85 20.62
N TRP A 87 -7.14 -22.68 19.54
CA TRP A 87 -8.61 -22.59 19.55
C TRP A 87 -9.21 -23.04 18.22
N ALA A 88 -10.49 -23.39 18.24
CA ALA A 88 -11.26 -23.65 17.03
C ALA A 88 -12.60 -22.91 17.10
N GLY A 89 -13.17 -22.61 15.95
CA GLY A 89 -14.46 -21.94 15.89
C GLY A 89 -15.27 -22.26 14.65
N VAL A 90 -16.58 -22.23 14.81
CA VAL A 90 -17.56 -22.28 13.72
C VAL A 90 -18.45 -21.05 13.78
N PHE A 91 -18.68 -20.46 12.62
CA PHE A 91 -19.45 -19.22 12.49
C PHE A 91 -20.46 -19.36 11.35
N VAL A 92 -21.73 -19.23 11.67
CA VAL A 92 -22.80 -19.20 10.65
C VAL A 92 -22.73 -17.85 9.92
N VAL A 93 -22.65 -17.89 8.61
CA VAL A 93 -22.57 -16.75 7.71
C VAL A 93 -23.57 -16.92 6.56
N PRO A 94 -23.94 -15.88 5.81
CA PRO A 94 -24.89 -16.01 4.71
C PRO A 94 -24.50 -17.05 3.65
N GLU A 95 -23.20 -17.27 3.46
CA GLU A 95 -22.64 -18.19 2.45
C GLU A 95 -22.50 -19.64 2.93
N GLY A 96 -22.75 -19.93 4.22
CA GLY A 96 -22.63 -21.25 4.82
C GLY A 96 -22.13 -21.22 6.26
N VAL A 97 -21.33 -22.20 6.65
CA VAL A 97 -20.73 -22.26 7.98
C VAL A 97 -19.21 -22.27 7.84
N TRP A 98 -18.59 -21.21 8.31
CA TRP A 98 -17.13 -21.10 8.27
C TRP A 98 -16.50 -21.73 9.51
N PHE A 99 -15.60 -22.69 9.30
CA PHE A 99 -14.78 -23.33 10.31
C PHE A 99 -13.36 -22.79 10.28
N ILE A 100 -12.78 -22.56 11.46
CA ILE A 100 -11.38 -22.21 11.63
C ILE A 100 -10.77 -22.98 12.79
N GLU A 101 -9.53 -23.47 12.60
CA GLU A 101 -8.70 -24.13 13.60
C GLU A 101 -7.35 -23.45 13.68
N VAL A 102 -6.93 -23.07 14.89
CA VAL A 102 -5.64 -22.51 15.22
C VAL A 102 -5.00 -23.34 16.31
N ARG A 103 -3.76 -23.80 16.11
CA ARG A 103 -2.96 -24.56 17.07
C ARG A 103 -1.64 -23.84 17.29
N ASP A 104 -1.29 -23.58 18.55
CA ASP A 104 -0.04 -22.90 18.91
C ASP A 104 0.20 -21.61 18.12
N ASP A 105 -0.83 -20.78 18.01
CA ASP A 105 -0.85 -19.57 17.18
C ASP A 105 -0.74 -19.81 15.66
N LEU A 106 -0.75 -21.06 15.17
CA LEU A 106 -0.68 -21.39 13.75
C LEU A 106 -2.05 -21.81 13.23
N ILE A 107 -2.47 -21.28 12.11
CA ILE A 107 -3.66 -21.75 11.39
C ILE A 107 -3.33 -23.14 10.84
N ALA A 108 -4.15 -24.12 11.17
CA ALA A 108 -3.96 -25.50 10.68
C ALA A 108 -4.10 -25.54 9.15
N PRO A 109 -3.36 -26.41 8.42
CA PRO A 109 -3.41 -26.50 6.96
C PRO A 109 -4.84 -26.64 6.40
N GLU A 110 -5.66 -27.47 7.02
CA GLU A 110 -7.07 -27.68 6.70
C GLU A 110 -8.01 -26.99 7.70
N GLY A 111 -7.52 -25.99 8.40
CA GLY A 111 -8.23 -25.27 9.46
C GLY A 111 -8.96 -24.03 8.99
N ASP A 112 -9.16 -23.82 7.70
CA ASP A 112 -9.85 -22.66 7.14
C ASP A 112 -10.81 -23.18 6.04
N VAL A 113 -12.04 -23.53 6.41
CA VAL A 113 -12.99 -24.20 5.52
C VAL A 113 -14.37 -23.59 5.62
N LEU A 114 -15.00 -23.34 4.49
CA LEU A 114 -16.40 -22.95 4.40
C LEU A 114 -17.24 -24.17 4.02
N PHE A 115 -18.08 -24.65 4.92
CA PHE A 115 -19.02 -25.73 4.70
C PHE A 115 -20.36 -25.18 4.18
N ALA A 116 -20.97 -25.89 3.26
CA ALA A 116 -22.33 -25.58 2.82
C ALA A 116 -23.38 -26.15 3.81
N ASP A 117 -23.02 -27.22 4.51
CA ASP A 117 -23.88 -27.94 5.45
C ASP A 117 -23.44 -27.73 6.91
N GLU A 118 -24.39 -27.45 7.76
CA GLU A 118 -24.20 -27.19 9.17
C GLU A 118 -23.79 -28.47 9.94
N ALA A 119 -24.29 -29.64 9.54
CA ALA A 119 -23.94 -30.92 10.16
C ALA A 119 -22.49 -31.33 9.85
N GLU A 120 -21.99 -31.04 8.64
CA GLU A 120 -20.58 -31.27 8.29
C GLU A 120 -19.66 -30.38 9.15
N ALA A 121 -19.99 -29.10 9.28
CA ALA A 121 -19.24 -28.16 10.12
C ALA A 121 -19.23 -28.56 11.58
N MET A 122 -20.39 -29.01 12.11
CA MET A 122 -20.50 -29.53 13.47
C MET A 122 -19.66 -30.78 13.68
N GLY A 123 -19.71 -31.74 12.75
CA GLY A 123 -18.88 -32.94 12.78
C GLY A 123 -17.39 -32.61 12.83
N ARG A 124 -16.96 -31.65 11.98
CA ARG A 124 -15.57 -31.19 11.95
C ARG A 124 -15.14 -30.55 13.28
N LEU A 125 -15.98 -29.73 13.89
CA LEU A 125 -15.69 -29.12 15.20
C LEU A 125 -15.63 -30.19 16.31
N GLN A 126 -16.53 -31.19 16.31
CA GLN A 126 -16.49 -32.27 17.27
C GLN A 126 -15.24 -33.12 17.16
N GLU A 127 -14.83 -33.47 15.94
CA GLU A 127 -13.59 -34.20 15.65
C GLU A 127 -12.36 -33.41 16.14
N THR A 128 -12.31 -32.11 15.85
CA THR A 128 -11.24 -31.22 16.27
C THR A 128 -11.17 -31.09 17.80
N SER A 129 -12.32 -30.99 18.45
CA SER A 129 -12.44 -30.90 19.91
C SER A 129 -12.02 -32.21 20.59
N ALA A 130 -12.37 -33.36 20.00
CA ALA A 130 -12.02 -34.68 20.51
C ALA A 130 -10.49 -34.94 20.50
N ARG A 131 -9.74 -34.31 19.59
CA ARG A 131 -8.27 -34.34 19.57
C ARG A 131 -7.62 -33.63 20.76
N GLY A 132 -8.39 -32.79 21.49
CA GLY A 132 -7.93 -32.06 22.65
C GLY A 132 -6.96 -30.92 22.32
N GLY A 133 -6.39 -30.30 23.36
CA GLY A 133 -5.38 -29.22 23.21
C GLY A 133 -5.92 -27.87 22.75
N LEU A 134 -7.24 -27.67 22.79
CA LEU A 134 -7.86 -26.37 22.55
C LEU A 134 -8.07 -25.64 23.88
N GLU A 135 -7.71 -24.39 23.95
CA GLU A 135 -7.95 -23.50 25.10
C GLU A 135 -9.34 -22.88 25.01
N ARG A 136 -9.86 -22.67 23.79
CA ARG A 136 -11.16 -22.06 23.54
C ARG A 136 -11.84 -22.70 22.32
N ILE A 137 -13.17 -22.74 22.39
CA ILE A 137 -14.01 -23.20 21.30
C ILE A 137 -15.08 -22.13 21.08
N TYR A 138 -15.25 -21.70 19.83
CA TYR A 138 -16.31 -20.78 19.44
C TYR A 138 -17.38 -21.52 18.66
N ALA A 139 -18.65 -21.42 19.08
CA ALA A 139 -19.76 -22.02 18.37
C ALA A 139 -21.03 -21.20 18.55
N PRO A 140 -22.02 -21.34 17.63
CA PRO A 140 -23.34 -20.75 17.83
C PRO A 140 -23.97 -21.29 19.12
N ALA A 141 -24.62 -20.41 19.91
CA ALA A 141 -25.29 -20.82 21.14
C ALA A 141 -26.36 -21.89 20.88
N SER A 142 -27.01 -21.90 19.72
CA SER A 142 -28.00 -22.88 19.30
C SER A 142 -27.48 -24.31 19.21
N TRP A 143 -26.14 -24.49 19.07
CA TRP A 143 -25.54 -25.84 18.97
C TRP A 143 -25.33 -26.51 20.33
N ALA A 144 -25.49 -25.76 21.42
CA ALA A 144 -25.38 -26.26 22.82
C ALA A 144 -24.12 -27.10 23.06
N ILE A 145 -22.97 -26.73 22.47
CA ILE A 145 -21.68 -27.43 22.63
C ILE A 145 -21.09 -27.09 24.01
N PRO A 146 -20.81 -28.09 24.86
CA PRO A 146 -20.26 -27.84 26.19
C PRO A 146 -18.92 -27.14 26.13
N GLY A 147 -18.76 -26.05 26.90
CA GLY A 147 -17.51 -25.27 26.95
C GLY A 147 -17.26 -24.34 25.77
N ALA A 148 -18.18 -24.26 24.80
CA ALA A 148 -18.06 -23.31 23.71
C ALA A 148 -18.58 -21.91 24.10
N GLU A 149 -17.88 -20.91 23.60
CA GLU A 149 -18.19 -19.49 23.74
C GLU A 149 -18.99 -19.03 22.52
N ALA A 150 -20.12 -18.41 22.74
CA ALA A 150 -20.90 -17.77 21.68
C ALA A 150 -20.32 -16.37 21.39
N SER A 151 -19.74 -16.18 20.23
CA SER A 151 -19.16 -14.90 19.82
C SER A 151 -19.62 -14.50 18.42
N SER A 152 -19.92 -13.22 18.24
CA SER A 152 -20.23 -12.68 16.93
C SER A 152 -18.96 -12.56 16.08
N LEU A 153 -18.95 -13.19 14.89
CA LEU A 153 -17.84 -13.06 13.96
C LEU A 153 -17.57 -11.60 13.58
N ALA A 154 -18.62 -10.78 13.49
CA ALA A 154 -18.50 -9.35 13.21
C ALA A 154 -17.72 -8.61 14.29
N SER A 155 -17.92 -8.94 15.57
CA SER A 155 -17.14 -8.34 16.67
C SER A 155 -15.68 -8.79 16.66
N LEU A 156 -15.44 -10.07 16.39
CA LEU A 156 -14.09 -10.65 16.33
C LEU A 156 -13.26 -10.11 15.14
N LEU A 157 -13.92 -9.82 14.00
CA LEU A 157 -13.30 -9.21 12.81
C LEU A 157 -13.40 -7.68 12.79
N SER A 158 -13.89 -7.02 13.85
CA SER A 158 -14.03 -5.57 13.90
C SER A 158 -12.67 -4.87 13.80
N GLY A 159 -12.60 -3.75 13.03
CA GLY A 159 -11.38 -2.97 12.84
C GLY A 159 -10.65 -3.27 11.53
N LYS A 160 -9.35 -2.89 11.46
CA LYS A 160 -8.55 -3.01 10.23
C LYS A 160 -8.03 -4.44 10.07
N ALA A 161 -8.28 -5.05 8.91
CA ALA A 161 -7.67 -6.34 8.57
C ALA A 161 -6.20 -6.15 8.22
N ASP A 162 -5.33 -6.96 8.83
CA ASP A 162 -3.88 -6.82 8.71
C ASP A 162 -3.31 -7.60 7.51
N VAL A 163 -3.97 -8.69 7.12
CA VAL A 163 -3.51 -9.60 6.07
C VAL A 163 -4.45 -9.60 4.89
N ARG A 164 -3.90 -9.36 3.69
CA ARG A 164 -4.64 -9.28 2.44
C ARG A 164 -4.04 -10.17 1.37
N LEU A 165 -4.89 -10.63 0.44
CA LEU A 165 -4.48 -11.40 -0.72
C LEU A 165 -3.66 -10.55 -1.69
N THR A 166 -2.55 -11.12 -2.15
CA THR A 166 -1.63 -10.58 -3.15
C THR A 166 -1.59 -11.53 -4.35
N PRO A 167 -1.61 -11.04 -5.59
CA PRO A 167 -1.55 -11.90 -6.75
C PRO A 167 -0.16 -12.55 -6.86
N VAL A 168 -0.13 -13.84 -7.23
CA VAL A 168 1.11 -14.59 -7.50
C VAL A 168 1.84 -13.97 -8.70
N LYS A 169 1.09 -13.61 -9.74
CA LYS A 169 1.58 -12.90 -10.93
C LYS A 169 1.01 -11.49 -10.96
N ILE A 170 1.88 -10.50 -11.03
CA ILE A 170 1.42 -9.11 -11.17
C ILE A 170 0.75 -8.95 -12.55
N PRO A 171 -0.50 -8.51 -12.64
CA PRO A 171 -1.17 -8.31 -13.92
C PRO A 171 -0.37 -7.34 -14.80
N LYS A 172 -0.12 -7.71 -16.06
CA LYS A 172 0.62 -6.88 -17.02
C LYS A 172 0.06 -5.45 -17.12
N LYS A 173 -1.26 -5.29 -16.99
CA LYS A 173 -1.94 -3.98 -16.97
C LYS A 173 -1.44 -3.07 -15.83
N VAL A 174 -1.15 -3.62 -14.65
CA VAL A 174 -0.62 -2.85 -13.51
C VAL A 174 0.81 -2.42 -13.78
N ILE A 175 1.65 -3.30 -14.35
CA ILE A 175 3.02 -2.95 -14.74
C ILE A 175 3.00 -1.82 -15.77
N MET A 176 2.14 -1.91 -16.79
CA MET A 176 1.96 -0.85 -17.79
C MET A 176 1.50 0.47 -17.19
N ALA A 177 0.53 0.44 -16.27
CA ALA A 177 0.05 1.65 -15.61
C ALA A 177 1.16 2.33 -14.77
N VAL A 178 1.96 1.56 -14.06
CA VAL A 178 3.10 2.08 -13.30
C VAL A 178 4.16 2.67 -14.24
N LEU A 179 4.47 2.02 -15.35
CA LEU A 179 5.41 2.55 -16.35
C LEU A 179 4.93 3.88 -16.94
N ILE A 180 3.65 3.98 -17.29
CA ILE A 180 3.06 5.23 -17.79
C ILE A 180 3.17 6.34 -16.74
N LEU A 181 2.85 6.04 -15.47
CA LEU A 181 2.97 7.02 -14.38
C LEU A 181 4.42 7.52 -14.22
N VAL A 182 5.41 6.61 -14.27
CA VAL A 182 6.83 6.97 -14.20
C VAL A 182 7.23 7.86 -15.36
N ILE A 183 6.77 7.56 -16.58
CA ILE A 183 7.05 8.39 -17.76
C ILE A 183 6.46 9.79 -17.58
N ILE A 184 5.21 9.92 -17.11
CA ILE A 184 4.56 11.21 -16.83
C ILE A 184 5.36 12.02 -15.81
N VAL A 185 5.81 11.39 -14.72
CA VAL A 185 6.62 12.06 -13.70
C VAL A 185 7.94 12.57 -14.29
N ILE A 186 8.62 11.75 -15.09
CA ILE A 186 9.88 12.15 -15.75
C ILE A 186 9.65 13.31 -16.73
N MET A 187 8.57 13.29 -17.50
CA MET A 187 8.24 14.38 -18.42
C MET A 187 8.00 15.70 -17.66
N ASN A 188 7.19 15.67 -16.60
CA ASN A 188 6.93 16.86 -15.77
C ASN A 188 8.22 17.40 -15.11
N MET A 189 9.14 16.53 -14.67
CA MET A 189 10.41 16.97 -14.13
C MET A 189 11.27 17.67 -15.20
N ARG A 190 11.31 17.14 -16.44
CA ARG A 190 12.06 17.77 -17.54
C ARG A 190 11.48 19.12 -17.96
N GLU A 191 10.15 19.24 -18.00
CA GLU A 191 9.50 20.53 -18.28
C GLU A 191 9.85 21.58 -17.22
N ALA A 192 9.81 21.21 -15.93
CA ALA A 192 10.19 22.11 -14.85
C ALA A 192 11.67 22.52 -14.90
N GLU A 193 12.57 21.64 -15.31
CA GLU A 193 13.98 21.97 -15.54
C GLU A 193 14.17 22.93 -16.71
N GLN A 194 13.45 22.70 -17.82
CA GLN A 194 13.50 23.59 -19.00
C GLN A 194 12.97 24.99 -18.68
N GLU A 195 11.88 25.10 -17.92
CA GLU A 195 11.35 26.39 -17.48
C GLU A 195 12.34 27.16 -16.60
N ARG A 196 13.04 26.46 -15.70
CA ARG A 196 14.09 27.08 -14.87
C ARG A 196 15.25 27.58 -15.71
N GLN A 197 15.74 26.78 -16.65
CA GLN A 197 16.81 27.19 -17.56
C GLN A 197 16.42 28.41 -18.39
N GLN A 198 15.22 28.42 -18.95
CA GLN A 198 14.72 29.57 -19.72
C GLN A 198 14.55 30.82 -18.83
N ALA A 199 14.13 30.67 -17.59
CA ALA A 199 14.02 31.78 -16.64
C ALA A 199 15.39 32.35 -16.30
N GLU A 200 16.41 31.53 -16.09
CA GLU A 200 17.79 31.95 -15.87
C GLU A 200 18.39 32.65 -17.08
N GLU A 201 18.19 32.12 -18.27
CA GLU A 201 18.66 32.77 -19.52
C GLU A 201 18.01 34.15 -19.73
N ARG A 202 16.71 34.28 -19.49
CA ARG A 202 15.99 35.56 -19.55
C ARG A 202 16.50 36.54 -18.49
N ALA A 203 16.81 36.07 -17.28
CA ALA A 203 17.37 36.90 -16.22
C ALA A 203 18.78 37.42 -16.59
N GLN A 204 19.63 36.56 -17.13
CA GLN A 204 20.96 36.95 -17.63
C GLN A 204 20.91 37.94 -18.78
N GLN A 205 20.01 37.74 -19.76
CA GLN A 205 19.78 38.67 -20.85
C GLN A 205 19.32 40.05 -20.36
N ALA A 206 18.37 40.06 -19.42
CA ALA A 206 17.85 41.28 -18.82
C ALA A 206 18.97 42.05 -18.05
N GLU A 207 19.84 41.34 -17.34
CA GLU A 207 20.98 41.96 -16.65
C GLU A 207 21.98 42.54 -17.61
N MET A 208 22.31 41.81 -18.70
CA MET A 208 23.21 42.31 -19.77
C MET A 208 22.66 43.59 -20.42
N MET A 209 21.37 43.61 -20.75
CA MET A 209 20.69 44.80 -21.31
C MET A 209 20.74 45.99 -20.35
N ARG A 210 20.52 45.75 -19.04
CA ARG A 210 20.65 46.79 -18.01
C ARG A 210 22.08 47.37 -17.96
N ARG A 211 23.09 46.51 -17.89
CA ARG A 211 24.50 46.95 -17.89
C ARG A 211 24.85 47.79 -19.09
N GLN A 212 24.43 47.36 -20.31
CA GLN A 212 24.61 48.14 -21.53
C GLN A 212 23.89 49.49 -21.53
N SER A 213 22.67 49.55 -20.99
CA SER A 213 21.92 50.81 -20.88
C SER A 213 22.56 51.77 -19.87
N GLU A 214 23.07 51.27 -18.75
CA GLU A 214 23.79 52.05 -17.75
C GLU A 214 25.13 52.59 -18.30
N GLU A 215 25.85 51.75 -19.05
CA GLU A 215 27.11 52.19 -19.68
C GLU A 215 26.87 53.27 -20.72
N LYS A 216 25.86 53.12 -21.59
CA LYS A 216 25.46 54.17 -22.54
C LYS A 216 25.08 55.46 -21.83
N ALA A 217 24.29 55.40 -20.76
CA ALA A 217 23.87 56.56 -20.00
C ALA A 217 25.08 57.27 -19.36
N ARG A 218 26.08 56.54 -18.85
CA ARG A 218 27.31 57.09 -18.31
C ARG A 218 28.13 57.82 -19.41
N LEU A 219 28.29 57.21 -20.56
CA LEU A 219 29.02 57.80 -21.70
C LEU A 219 28.34 59.09 -22.18
N GLU A 220 27.01 59.09 -22.30
CA GLU A 220 26.23 60.31 -22.66
C GLU A 220 26.38 61.41 -21.62
N GLU A 221 26.38 61.07 -20.31
CA GLU A 221 26.58 62.04 -19.24
C GLU A 221 28.00 62.64 -19.24
N GLU A 222 29.04 61.78 -19.50
CA GLU A 222 30.43 62.25 -19.68
C GLU A 222 30.58 63.17 -20.87
N GLU A 223 30.00 62.83 -22.01
CA GLU A 223 30.01 63.68 -23.18
C GLU A 223 29.31 65.02 -22.91
N ARG A 224 28.15 64.99 -22.23
CA ARG A 224 27.42 66.21 -21.86
C ARG A 224 28.28 67.09 -20.94
N LYS A 225 28.96 66.52 -19.97
CA LYS A 225 29.89 67.23 -19.09
C LYS A 225 31.06 67.86 -19.88
N ARG A 226 31.64 67.10 -20.82
CA ARG A 226 32.71 67.63 -21.70
C ARG A 226 32.21 68.79 -22.57
N ARG A 227 31.05 68.69 -23.15
CA ARG A 227 30.45 69.77 -23.97
C ARG A 227 30.19 71.01 -23.11
N LEU A 228 29.67 70.91 -21.93
CA LEU A 228 29.46 72.00 -20.98
C LEU A 228 30.78 72.68 -20.58
N GLN A 229 31.83 71.88 -20.30
CA GLN A 229 33.16 72.44 -20.02
C GLN A 229 33.77 73.20 -21.18
N GLN A 230 33.62 72.69 -22.40
CA GLN A 230 34.09 73.40 -23.64
C GLN A 230 33.32 74.70 -23.86
N GLN A 231 32.01 74.72 -23.60
CA GLN A 231 31.20 75.94 -23.73
C GLN A 231 31.58 76.97 -22.62
N ALA A 232 31.91 76.53 -21.42
CA ALA A 232 32.35 77.40 -20.32
C ALA A 232 33.71 78.04 -20.61
N LEU A 233 34.63 77.30 -21.30
CA LEU A 233 35.93 77.80 -21.72
C LEU A 233 35.86 78.77 -22.91
N GLN A 234 34.80 78.71 -23.70
CA GLN A 234 34.59 79.61 -24.86
C GLN A 234 33.70 80.82 -24.51
N ALA A 235 33.21 80.92 -23.32
CA ALA A 235 32.44 82.09 -22.91
C ALA A 235 33.36 83.31 -22.83
N PRO A 236 33.00 84.41 -23.49
CA PRO A 236 33.84 85.64 -23.48
C PRO A 236 33.91 86.20 -22.10
N THR A 237 35.15 86.41 -21.60
CA THR A 237 35.43 87.10 -20.36
C THR A 237 34.95 88.55 -20.46
N PHE A 238 33.85 88.91 -19.82
CA PHE A 238 33.33 90.26 -19.76
C PHE A 238 34.22 91.04 -18.84
N GLN A 239 35.21 91.77 -19.42
CA GLN A 239 35.96 92.77 -18.69
C GLN A 239 35.03 93.93 -18.40
N ARG A 240 34.66 94.15 -17.09
CA ARG A 240 34.02 95.35 -16.61
C ARG A 240 35.09 96.42 -16.60
N THR A 241 35.11 97.26 -17.58
CA THR A 241 35.78 98.61 -17.51
C THR A 241 34.90 99.50 -16.66
N TRP A 242 35.43 99.85 -15.47
CA TRP A 242 34.99 100.97 -14.66
C TRP A 242 35.90 102.12 -15.00
N GLU A 243 35.42 103.13 -15.73
CA GLU A 243 35.96 104.43 -15.73
C GLU A 243 34.85 105.49 -15.81
N GLN A 244 34.84 106.27 -14.70
CA GLN A 244 34.44 107.68 -14.46
C GLN A 244 32.99 108.03 -14.74
#